data_4d1d0ac9092c5c2c93c97e4164d8a411
#
_entry.id   4d1d0ac9092c5c2c93c97e4164d8a411
#
_cell.length_a   1.000
_cell.length_b   1.000
_cell.length_c   1.000
_cell.angle_alpha   90.00
_cell.angle_beta   90.00
_cell.angle_gamma   90.00
#
_symmetry.space_group_name_H-M   'P 1'
#
loop_
_entity.id
_entity.type
_entity.pdbx_description
1 polymer ?
#
loop_
_entity_poly.entity_id
_entity_poly.type
_entity_poly.pdbx_seq_one_letter_code
_entity_poly.pdbx_strand_id
1 'polypeptide(L)'
;MQPLLARDLVKVYEDRPVLDGISITAAPGRRIGLVGENGAGKSTLLRLLAGTEPPDSGEVTRPADTGLLAQALPFAGHATVRTVVDDALADVRRALRRLDELATRLDDEHALREYGEVLEWAQARDAWDADRRATLVLDGLGLAEVDTRRRLDTLSGGQRSRLALAALLVRRPGALLLDEPTNHLDDEAVAFVEAHLRGLPGVVVLASHDRVFLDAVCTAVVDLDPSRAGVTRYGGAYSDYLHAKRAERARWEQQYATEQGELVALRHAVAVTSRLVSHERAPRDNDKMAYDFFGGRVQR
;
A
#
# COMPACT_ATOMS: atom_id res chain seq x y z
N MET A 1 -18.22 -5.66 10.17
CA MET A 1 -16.79 -5.86 9.85
C MET A 1 -15.95 -4.70 10.37
N GLN A 2 -14.76 -4.95 10.91
CA GLN A 2 -13.87 -3.95 11.49
C GLN A 2 -12.99 -3.30 10.40
N PRO A 3 -12.71 -1.97 10.47
CA PRO A 3 -11.78 -1.32 9.56
C PRO A 3 -10.33 -1.71 9.87
N LEU A 4 -9.45 -1.50 8.89
CA LEU A 4 -7.99 -1.60 9.06
C LEU A 4 -7.44 -0.18 9.17
N LEU A 5 -6.73 0.10 10.27
CA LEU A 5 -6.17 1.40 10.59
C LEU A 5 -4.67 1.25 10.88
N ALA A 6 -3.89 2.10 10.30
CA ALA A 6 -2.47 2.29 10.63
C ALA A 6 -2.25 3.76 10.97
N ARG A 7 -1.50 4.02 12.05
CA ARG A 7 -1.19 5.38 12.51
C ARG A 7 0.30 5.53 12.74
N ASP A 8 0.88 6.49 12.07
CA ASP A 8 2.26 6.96 12.23
C ASP A 8 3.30 5.82 12.23
N LEU A 9 3.11 4.85 11.30
CA LEU A 9 3.99 3.70 11.21
C LEU A 9 5.38 4.11 10.76
N VAL A 10 6.37 3.67 11.54
CA VAL A 10 7.79 3.78 11.22
C VAL A 10 8.40 2.39 11.14
N LYS A 11 9.25 2.16 10.14
CA LYS A 11 10.04 0.95 10.01
C LYS A 11 11.43 1.26 9.49
N VAL A 12 12.44 0.80 10.22
CA VAL A 12 13.86 1.01 9.92
C VAL A 12 14.54 -0.35 9.78
N TYR A 13 15.37 -0.53 8.78
CA TYR A 13 16.24 -1.69 8.60
C TYR A 13 17.69 -1.22 8.49
N GLU A 14 18.58 -1.72 9.34
CA GLU A 14 20.01 -1.41 9.30
C GLU A 14 20.28 0.12 9.19
N ASP A 15 19.64 0.91 10.05
CA ASP A 15 19.70 2.39 10.10
C ASP A 15 19.09 3.12 8.87
N ARG A 16 18.45 2.38 7.95
CA ARG A 16 17.75 2.95 6.81
C ARG A 16 16.24 2.98 7.05
N PRO A 17 15.61 4.17 7.13
CA PRO A 17 14.16 4.26 7.21
C PRO A 17 13.55 3.80 5.88
N VAL A 18 12.63 2.83 5.96
CA VAL A 18 11.86 2.33 4.82
C VAL A 18 10.44 2.87 4.84
N LEU A 19 9.88 3.05 6.03
CA LEU A 19 8.59 3.71 6.22
C LEU A 19 8.77 4.78 7.31
N ASP A 20 8.23 5.97 7.08
CA ASP A 20 8.33 7.11 7.99
C ASP A 20 6.98 7.82 8.11
N GLY A 21 6.32 7.68 9.28
CA GLY A 21 5.06 8.33 9.60
C GLY A 21 3.87 7.92 8.73
N ILE A 22 3.81 6.65 8.32
CA ILE A 22 2.77 6.16 7.40
C ILE A 22 1.45 5.97 8.14
N SER A 23 0.39 6.68 7.69
CA SER A 23 -0.96 6.56 8.25
C SER A 23 -1.94 6.20 7.14
N ILE A 24 -2.69 5.08 7.32
CA ILE A 24 -3.66 4.57 6.34
C ILE A 24 -4.94 4.15 7.07
N THR A 25 -6.08 4.49 6.46
CA THR A 25 -7.39 4.04 6.90
C THR A 25 -8.11 3.33 5.76
N ALA A 26 -8.51 2.09 5.98
CA ALA A 26 -9.28 1.31 5.04
C ALA A 26 -10.56 0.79 5.70
N ALA A 27 -11.72 1.29 5.25
CA ALA A 27 -13.03 0.82 5.69
C ALA A 27 -13.42 -0.48 4.95
N PRO A 28 -14.30 -1.32 5.52
CA PRO A 28 -14.88 -2.46 4.82
C PRO A 28 -15.44 -2.08 3.44
N GLY A 29 -15.30 -2.96 2.46
CA GLY A 29 -15.67 -2.73 1.06
C GLY A 29 -14.72 -1.81 0.28
N ARG A 30 -13.68 -1.26 0.91
CA ARG A 30 -12.66 -0.47 0.20
C ARG A 30 -11.51 -1.34 -0.29
N ARG A 31 -11.05 -1.03 -1.49
CA ARG A 31 -9.93 -1.68 -2.17
C ARG A 31 -8.86 -0.63 -2.44
N ILE A 32 -7.77 -0.70 -1.69
CA ILE A 32 -6.67 0.28 -1.73
C ILE A 32 -5.51 -0.30 -2.50
N GLY A 33 -5.10 0.36 -3.58
CA GLY A 33 -3.87 0.06 -4.31
C GLY A 33 -2.69 0.80 -3.71
N LEU A 34 -1.63 0.09 -3.35
CA LEU A 34 -0.35 0.66 -2.95
C LEU A 34 0.52 0.84 -4.19
N VAL A 35 0.95 2.06 -4.45
CA VAL A 35 1.85 2.38 -5.56
C VAL A 35 3.10 3.08 -5.04
N GLY A 36 4.16 3.06 -5.82
CA GLY A 36 5.45 3.64 -5.49
C GLY A 36 6.58 2.91 -6.20
N GLU A 37 7.76 3.47 -6.18
CA GLU A 37 8.95 2.87 -6.79
C GLU A 37 9.32 1.53 -6.15
N ASN A 38 10.21 0.77 -6.82
CA ASN A 38 10.76 -0.44 -6.23
C ASN A 38 11.57 -0.07 -5.00
N GLY A 39 11.33 -0.77 -3.89
CA GLY A 39 11.96 -0.45 -2.61
C GLY A 39 11.26 0.64 -1.78
N ALA A 40 10.15 1.24 -2.25
CA ALA A 40 9.37 2.23 -1.49
C ALA A 40 8.67 1.69 -0.24
N GLY A 41 8.82 0.39 0.08
CA GLY A 41 8.26 -0.19 1.31
C GLY A 41 6.87 -0.80 1.17
N LYS A 42 6.34 -1.02 -0.04
CA LYS A 42 5.00 -1.62 -0.26
C LYS A 42 4.83 -2.96 0.46
N SER A 43 5.74 -3.90 0.23
CA SER A 43 5.71 -5.23 0.88
C SER A 43 5.93 -5.14 2.39
N THR A 44 6.79 -4.23 2.85
CA THR A 44 7.00 -3.96 4.28
C THR A 44 5.72 -3.47 4.92
N LEU A 45 5.05 -2.50 4.30
CA LEU A 45 3.77 -1.99 4.78
C LEU A 45 2.72 -3.09 4.87
N LEU A 46 2.60 -3.95 3.85
CA LEU A 46 1.68 -5.09 3.87
C LEU A 46 1.99 -6.05 5.04
N ARG A 47 3.27 -6.33 5.34
CA ARG A 47 3.67 -7.17 6.49
C ARG A 47 3.32 -6.52 7.83
N LEU A 48 3.53 -5.21 7.98
CA LEU A 48 3.12 -4.48 9.20
C LEU A 48 1.61 -4.51 9.37
N LEU A 49 0.84 -4.24 8.32
CA LEU A 49 -0.62 -4.30 8.34
C LEU A 49 -1.14 -5.70 8.66
N ALA A 50 -0.48 -6.75 8.18
CA ALA A 50 -0.78 -8.14 8.51
C ALA A 50 -0.42 -8.48 9.97
N GLY A 51 0.50 -7.74 10.59
CA GLY A 51 1.10 -8.05 11.88
C GLY A 51 2.03 -9.25 11.86
N THR A 52 2.53 -9.63 10.69
CA THR A 52 3.60 -10.62 10.55
C THR A 52 4.96 -10.03 10.93
N GLU A 53 5.04 -8.70 10.96
CA GLU A 53 6.20 -7.94 11.41
C GLU A 53 5.71 -6.78 12.30
N PRO A 54 6.35 -6.47 13.44
CA PRO A 54 6.00 -5.32 14.25
C PRO A 54 6.59 -4.03 13.66
N PRO A 55 5.89 -2.89 13.74
CA PRO A 55 6.48 -1.59 13.46
C PRO A 55 7.47 -1.20 14.57
N ASP A 56 8.44 -0.33 14.27
CA ASP A 56 9.35 0.23 15.26
C ASP A 56 8.68 1.38 16.04
N SER A 57 7.71 2.06 15.41
CA SER A 57 6.82 3.05 16.03
C SER A 57 5.48 3.08 15.32
N GLY A 58 4.45 3.62 16.00
CA GLY A 58 3.08 3.65 15.50
C GLY A 58 2.27 2.41 15.88
N GLU A 59 1.04 2.37 15.44
CA GLU A 59 0.10 1.28 15.79
C GLU A 59 -0.73 0.81 14.59
N VAL A 60 -1.11 -0.48 14.61
CA VAL A 60 -2.02 -1.08 13.63
C VAL A 60 -3.22 -1.68 14.36
N THR A 61 -4.42 -1.23 13.99
CA THR A 61 -5.68 -1.88 14.33
C THR A 61 -6.21 -2.59 13.10
N ARG A 62 -6.49 -3.88 13.21
CA ARG A 62 -6.92 -4.71 12.08
C ARG A 62 -7.98 -5.73 12.50
N PRO A 63 -8.78 -6.26 11.55
CA PRO A 63 -9.61 -7.43 11.80
C PRO A 63 -8.76 -8.62 12.29
N ALA A 64 -9.30 -9.40 13.24
CA ALA A 64 -8.60 -10.57 13.79
C ALA A 64 -8.27 -11.62 12.72
N ASP A 65 -9.11 -11.72 11.68
CA ASP A 65 -8.97 -12.62 10.54
C ASP A 65 -8.34 -11.90 9.32
N THR A 66 -7.25 -11.17 9.52
CA THR A 66 -6.47 -10.58 8.42
C THR A 66 -5.66 -11.65 7.70
N GLY A 67 -5.78 -11.70 6.36
CA GLY A 67 -5.01 -12.59 5.49
C GLY A 67 -3.97 -11.84 4.66
N LEU A 68 -2.74 -12.36 4.63
CA LEU A 68 -1.66 -11.84 3.78
C LEU A 68 -1.28 -12.90 2.75
N LEU A 69 -1.21 -12.51 1.47
CA LEU A 69 -0.62 -13.35 0.44
C LEU A 69 0.89 -13.40 0.66
N ALA A 70 1.34 -14.48 1.31
CA ALA A 70 2.75 -14.73 1.54
C ALA A 70 3.38 -15.42 0.30
N GLN A 71 4.68 -15.22 0.12
CA GLN A 71 5.44 -15.87 -0.96
C GLN A 71 5.49 -17.40 -0.80
N ALA A 72 5.28 -17.92 0.42
CA ALA A 72 5.24 -19.33 0.70
C ALA A 72 3.99 -19.69 1.52
N LEU A 73 3.39 -20.84 1.21
CA LEU A 73 2.31 -21.41 2.01
C LEU A 73 2.85 -21.83 3.40
N PRO A 74 2.10 -21.57 4.49
CA PRO A 74 2.50 -21.92 5.85
C PRO A 74 2.28 -23.42 6.15
N PHE A 75 2.55 -24.30 5.17
CA PHE A 75 2.37 -25.74 5.27
C PHE A 75 3.66 -26.49 4.94
N ALA A 76 3.88 -27.61 5.61
CA ALA A 76 4.98 -28.51 5.27
C ALA A 76 4.82 -29.07 3.84
N GLY A 77 5.93 -29.30 3.14
CA GLY A 77 5.91 -29.74 1.73
C GLY A 77 5.13 -31.05 1.50
N HIS A 78 5.04 -31.93 2.50
CA HIS A 78 4.26 -33.17 2.43
C HIS A 78 2.75 -32.98 2.60
N ALA A 79 2.27 -31.81 3.02
CA ALA A 79 0.85 -31.51 3.05
C ALA A 79 0.27 -31.53 1.62
N THR A 80 -1.04 -31.69 1.51
CA THR A 80 -1.73 -31.81 0.22
C THR A 80 -2.52 -30.54 -0.13
N VAL A 81 -2.90 -30.39 -1.40
CA VAL A 81 -3.82 -29.33 -1.84
C VAL A 81 -5.11 -29.37 -1.00
N ARG A 82 -5.63 -30.56 -0.73
CA ARG A 82 -6.81 -30.76 0.13
C ARG A 82 -6.59 -30.16 1.52
N THR A 83 -5.43 -30.39 2.13
CA THR A 83 -5.11 -29.82 3.45
C THR A 83 -5.20 -28.32 3.47
N VAL A 84 -4.71 -27.65 2.43
CA VAL A 84 -4.77 -26.18 2.30
C VAL A 84 -6.21 -25.69 2.15
N VAL A 85 -7.02 -26.37 1.33
CA VAL A 85 -8.44 -26.02 1.14
C VAL A 85 -9.25 -26.26 2.40
N ASP A 86 -9.04 -27.40 3.08
CA ASP A 86 -9.73 -27.74 4.32
C ASP A 86 -9.39 -26.73 5.44
N ASP A 87 -8.14 -26.26 5.53
CA ASP A 87 -7.71 -25.22 6.44
C ASP A 87 -8.41 -23.87 6.12
N ALA A 88 -8.46 -23.49 4.85
CA ALA A 88 -9.15 -22.27 4.42
C ALA A 88 -10.66 -22.30 4.75
N LEU A 89 -11.28 -23.47 4.79
CA LEU A 89 -12.69 -23.68 5.12
C LEU A 89 -12.94 -23.95 6.63
N ALA A 90 -11.90 -24.10 7.42
CA ALA A 90 -12.01 -24.59 8.80
C ALA A 90 -12.88 -23.69 9.68
N ASP A 91 -12.71 -22.36 9.58
CA ASP A 91 -13.45 -21.39 10.39
C ASP A 91 -14.94 -21.38 10.01
N VAL A 92 -15.24 -21.40 8.71
CA VAL A 92 -16.61 -21.45 8.19
C VAL A 92 -17.32 -22.73 8.63
N ARG A 93 -16.66 -23.88 8.47
CA ARG A 93 -17.22 -25.16 8.90
C ARG A 93 -17.40 -25.24 10.41
N ARG A 94 -16.52 -24.59 11.18
CA ARG A 94 -16.66 -24.46 12.63
C ARG A 94 -17.87 -23.62 13.00
N ALA A 95 -18.06 -22.48 12.34
CA ALA A 95 -19.20 -21.60 12.56
C ALA A 95 -20.53 -22.30 12.24
N LEU A 96 -20.62 -23.01 11.13
CA LEU A 96 -21.84 -23.76 10.77
C LEU A 96 -22.17 -24.84 11.79
N ARG A 97 -21.18 -25.63 12.22
CA ARG A 97 -21.41 -26.62 13.32
C ARG A 97 -21.86 -25.93 14.61
N ARG A 98 -21.27 -24.76 14.92
CA ARG A 98 -21.66 -24.02 16.13
C ARG A 98 -23.09 -23.53 16.06
N LEU A 99 -23.56 -23.08 14.89
CA LEU A 99 -24.98 -22.74 14.68
C LEU A 99 -25.91 -23.92 14.90
N ASP A 100 -25.56 -25.10 14.38
CA ASP A 100 -26.33 -26.33 14.58
C ASP A 100 -26.43 -26.70 16.07
N GLU A 101 -25.33 -26.59 16.82
CA GLU A 101 -25.31 -26.83 18.27
C GLU A 101 -26.18 -25.84 19.04
N LEU A 102 -26.05 -24.53 18.72
CA LEU A 102 -26.79 -23.45 19.41
C LEU A 102 -28.28 -23.51 19.08
N ALA A 103 -28.65 -23.94 17.88
CA ALA A 103 -30.05 -24.05 17.45
C ALA A 103 -30.88 -24.99 18.34
N THR A 104 -30.24 -25.91 19.05
CA THR A 104 -30.90 -26.83 20.00
C THR A 104 -31.12 -26.23 21.41
N ARG A 105 -30.64 -25.01 21.66
CA ARG A 105 -30.59 -24.35 22.98
C ARG A 105 -31.05 -22.89 22.95
N LEU A 106 -31.94 -22.52 22.04
CA LEU A 106 -32.38 -21.13 21.84
C LEU A 106 -33.28 -20.59 22.98
N ASP A 107 -33.70 -21.43 23.93
CA ASP A 107 -34.33 -21.08 25.17
C ASP A 107 -33.38 -20.45 26.21
N ASP A 108 -32.07 -20.67 26.07
CA ASP A 108 -31.00 -20.06 26.84
C ASP A 108 -30.63 -18.69 26.22
N GLU A 109 -30.80 -17.62 27.00
CA GLU A 109 -30.49 -16.24 26.53
C GLU A 109 -29.05 -16.05 26.09
N HIS A 110 -28.09 -16.75 26.70
CA HIS A 110 -26.69 -16.70 26.29
C HIS A 110 -26.48 -17.40 24.94
N ALA A 111 -27.06 -18.60 24.79
CA ALA A 111 -26.99 -19.35 23.52
C ALA A 111 -27.68 -18.58 22.38
N LEU A 112 -28.80 -17.89 22.65
CA LEU A 112 -29.50 -17.07 21.65
C LEU A 112 -28.65 -15.89 21.18
N ARG A 113 -27.92 -15.20 22.08
CA ARG A 113 -26.99 -14.10 21.72
C ARG A 113 -25.84 -14.63 20.89
N GLU A 114 -25.20 -15.69 21.34
CA GLU A 114 -24.09 -16.32 20.62
C GLU A 114 -24.54 -16.82 19.23
N TYR A 115 -25.74 -17.39 19.12
CA TYR A 115 -26.33 -17.79 17.84
C TYR A 115 -26.43 -16.60 16.88
N GLY A 116 -26.92 -15.43 17.36
CA GLY A 116 -27.01 -14.22 16.56
C GLY A 116 -25.66 -13.73 16.04
N GLU A 117 -24.64 -13.72 16.90
CA GLU A 117 -23.28 -13.29 16.54
C GLU A 117 -22.64 -14.24 15.50
N VAL A 118 -22.76 -15.56 15.71
CA VAL A 118 -22.21 -16.55 14.77
C VAL A 118 -22.98 -16.54 13.45
N LEU A 119 -24.29 -16.31 13.49
CA LEU A 119 -25.13 -16.19 12.29
C LEU A 119 -24.74 -14.98 11.45
N GLU A 120 -24.58 -13.80 12.07
CA GLU A 120 -24.12 -12.59 11.40
C GLU A 120 -22.73 -12.80 10.75
N TRP A 121 -21.82 -13.44 11.49
CA TRP A 121 -20.49 -13.77 10.98
C TRP A 121 -20.56 -14.71 9.77
N ALA A 122 -21.40 -15.75 9.84
CA ALA A 122 -21.57 -16.74 8.79
C ALA A 122 -22.23 -16.13 7.53
N GLN A 123 -23.26 -15.28 7.71
CA GLN A 123 -23.92 -14.56 6.61
C GLN A 123 -22.96 -13.61 5.91
N ALA A 124 -22.17 -12.83 6.66
CA ALA A 124 -21.21 -11.91 6.08
C ALA A 124 -20.13 -12.60 5.21
N ARG A 125 -19.95 -13.92 5.35
CA ARG A 125 -18.96 -14.73 4.61
C ARG A 125 -19.59 -15.71 3.63
N ASP A 126 -20.89 -15.67 3.43
CA ASP A 126 -21.62 -16.69 2.62
C ASP A 126 -21.19 -18.12 2.99
N ALA A 127 -21.28 -18.44 4.29
CA ALA A 127 -20.71 -19.66 4.85
C ALA A 127 -21.29 -20.94 4.24
N TRP A 128 -22.58 -20.93 3.89
CA TRP A 128 -23.28 -22.10 3.30
C TRP A 128 -22.82 -22.43 1.89
N ASP A 129 -22.29 -21.46 1.16
CA ASP A 129 -21.74 -21.62 -0.20
C ASP A 129 -20.20 -21.85 -0.22
N ALA A 130 -19.59 -22.05 0.93
CA ALA A 130 -18.14 -22.05 1.06
C ALA A 130 -17.46 -23.18 0.27
N ASP A 131 -18.01 -24.40 0.28
CA ASP A 131 -17.44 -25.54 -0.48
C ASP A 131 -17.60 -25.31 -2.00
N ARG A 132 -18.74 -24.80 -2.46
CA ARG A 132 -18.94 -24.41 -3.85
C ARG A 132 -17.97 -23.29 -4.26
N ARG A 133 -17.81 -22.30 -3.40
CA ARG A 133 -16.84 -21.21 -3.63
C ARG A 133 -15.43 -21.74 -3.76
N ALA A 134 -15.01 -22.69 -2.91
CA ALA A 134 -13.69 -23.30 -3.02
C ALA A 134 -13.47 -23.95 -4.38
N THR A 135 -14.46 -24.68 -4.90
CA THR A 135 -14.40 -25.27 -6.24
C THR A 135 -14.26 -24.19 -7.31
N LEU A 136 -15.11 -23.15 -7.30
CA LEU A 136 -15.07 -22.04 -8.26
C LEU A 136 -13.75 -21.26 -8.24
N VAL A 137 -13.17 -21.06 -7.05
CA VAL A 137 -11.89 -20.37 -6.90
C VAL A 137 -10.73 -21.19 -7.44
N LEU A 138 -10.72 -22.50 -7.18
CA LEU A 138 -9.70 -23.39 -7.72
C LEU A 138 -9.78 -23.46 -9.27
N ASP A 139 -10.98 -23.53 -9.81
CA ASP A 139 -11.22 -23.52 -11.26
C ASP A 139 -10.75 -22.21 -11.87
N GLY A 140 -11.25 -21.09 -11.36
CA GLY A 140 -10.90 -19.74 -11.86
C GLY A 140 -9.41 -19.38 -11.75
N LEU A 141 -8.64 -20.08 -10.91
CA LEU A 141 -7.17 -19.96 -10.83
C LEU A 141 -6.42 -21.04 -11.60
N GLY A 142 -7.12 -21.81 -12.48
CA GLY A 142 -6.52 -22.86 -13.30
C GLY A 142 -5.93 -24.01 -12.46
N LEU A 143 -6.58 -24.36 -11.36
CA LEU A 143 -6.18 -25.46 -10.47
C LEU A 143 -7.18 -26.63 -10.47
N ALA A 144 -8.24 -26.59 -11.32
CA ALA A 144 -9.27 -27.63 -11.40
C ALA A 144 -8.71 -29.02 -11.69
N GLU A 145 -7.71 -29.10 -12.58
CA GLU A 145 -7.07 -30.37 -12.98
C GLU A 145 -6.02 -30.86 -11.97
N VAL A 146 -5.75 -30.08 -10.90
CA VAL A 146 -4.78 -30.48 -9.89
C VAL A 146 -5.46 -31.42 -8.87
N ASP A 147 -5.04 -32.68 -8.83
CA ASP A 147 -5.56 -33.63 -7.83
C ASP A 147 -5.37 -33.06 -6.40
N THR A 148 -6.47 -32.99 -5.66
CA THR A 148 -6.48 -32.47 -4.29
C THR A 148 -5.61 -33.28 -3.32
N ARG A 149 -5.27 -34.51 -3.66
CA ARG A 149 -4.36 -35.41 -2.89
C ARG A 149 -2.89 -35.11 -3.20
N ARG A 150 -2.61 -34.32 -4.22
CA ARG A 150 -1.24 -34.00 -4.64
C ARG A 150 -0.52 -33.21 -3.55
N ARG A 151 0.73 -33.60 -3.28
CA ARG A 151 1.58 -32.95 -2.27
C ARG A 151 2.08 -31.59 -2.75
N LEU A 152 2.24 -30.65 -1.83
CA LEU A 152 2.68 -29.29 -2.14
C LEU A 152 4.11 -29.24 -2.71
N ASP A 153 5.00 -30.14 -2.26
CA ASP A 153 6.38 -30.21 -2.77
C ASP A 153 6.47 -30.68 -4.23
N THR A 154 5.41 -31.30 -4.77
CA THR A 154 5.33 -31.73 -6.18
C THR A 154 4.69 -30.69 -7.10
N LEU A 155 4.16 -29.60 -6.56
CA LEU A 155 3.58 -28.51 -7.34
C LEU A 155 4.67 -27.61 -7.92
N SER A 156 4.42 -27.04 -9.11
CA SER A 156 5.27 -25.98 -9.63
C SER A 156 5.18 -24.71 -8.75
N GLY A 157 6.15 -23.79 -8.87
CA GLY A 157 6.12 -22.50 -8.15
C GLY A 157 4.85 -21.72 -8.43
N GLY A 158 4.43 -21.64 -9.69
CA GLY A 158 3.19 -20.98 -10.08
C GLY A 158 1.94 -21.65 -9.51
N GLN A 159 1.88 -23.00 -9.50
CA GLN A 159 0.76 -23.71 -8.87
C GLN A 159 0.69 -23.44 -7.37
N ARG A 160 1.84 -23.36 -6.67
CA ARG A 160 1.88 -23.03 -5.24
C ARG A 160 1.41 -21.60 -4.97
N SER A 161 1.86 -20.64 -5.76
CA SER A 161 1.42 -19.23 -5.64
C SER A 161 -0.08 -19.10 -5.88
N ARG A 162 -0.62 -19.75 -6.93
CA ARG A 162 -2.04 -19.76 -7.21
C ARG A 162 -2.86 -20.44 -6.11
N LEU A 163 -2.35 -21.51 -5.52
CA LEU A 163 -3.02 -22.18 -4.40
C LEU A 163 -3.01 -21.33 -3.12
N ALA A 164 -1.94 -20.58 -2.87
CA ALA A 164 -1.87 -19.62 -1.76
C ALA A 164 -2.94 -18.51 -1.91
N LEU A 165 -3.06 -17.95 -3.12
CA LEU A 165 -4.10 -16.98 -3.45
C LEU A 165 -5.50 -17.61 -3.30
N ALA A 166 -5.71 -18.82 -3.84
CA ALA A 166 -6.96 -19.55 -3.73
C ALA A 166 -7.42 -19.71 -2.27
N ALA A 167 -6.53 -20.12 -1.39
CA ALA A 167 -6.83 -20.31 0.03
C ALA A 167 -7.35 -19.02 0.68
N LEU A 168 -6.74 -17.86 0.36
CA LEU A 168 -7.18 -16.57 0.87
C LEU A 168 -8.55 -16.13 0.31
N LEU A 169 -8.78 -16.34 -1.00
CA LEU A 169 -10.06 -16.00 -1.63
C LEU A 169 -11.20 -16.90 -1.10
N VAL A 170 -10.93 -18.18 -0.85
CA VAL A 170 -11.88 -19.12 -0.25
C VAL A 170 -12.23 -18.72 1.17
N ARG A 171 -11.23 -18.36 1.98
CA ARG A 171 -11.39 -17.98 3.39
C ARG A 171 -12.21 -16.69 3.57
N ARG A 172 -12.14 -15.73 2.65
CA ARG A 172 -12.77 -14.40 2.75
C ARG A 172 -12.48 -13.69 4.06
N PRO A 173 -11.23 -13.36 4.36
CA PRO A 173 -10.87 -12.68 5.61
C PRO A 173 -11.51 -11.28 5.68
N GLY A 174 -11.63 -10.73 6.89
CA GLY A 174 -12.11 -9.36 7.11
C GLY A 174 -11.18 -8.29 6.53
N ALA A 175 -9.89 -8.58 6.42
CA ALA A 175 -8.91 -7.81 5.65
C ALA A 175 -8.03 -8.73 4.81
N LEU A 176 -7.91 -8.45 3.53
CA LEU A 176 -7.11 -9.18 2.56
C LEU A 176 -5.97 -8.30 2.05
N LEU A 177 -4.75 -8.76 2.28
CA LEU A 177 -3.51 -8.05 1.92
C LEU A 177 -2.79 -8.85 0.84
N LEU A 178 -2.55 -8.22 -0.33
CA LEU A 178 -2.03 -8.92 -1.50
C LEU A 178 -0.77 -8.21 -2.02
N ASP A 179 0.33 -8.94 -2.08
CA ASP A 179 1.58 -8.48 -2.69
C ASP A 179 1.77 -9.16 -4.05
N GLU A 180 1.68 -8.36 -5.13
CA GLU A 180 1.79 -8.82 -6.53
C GLU A 180 0.89 -10.03 -6.87
N PRO A 181 -0.44 -9.93 -6.64
CA PRO A 181 -1.35 -11.09 -6.79
C PRO A 181 -1.51 -11.57 -8.23
N THR A 182 -1.14 -10.76 -9.23
CA THR A 182 -1.23 -11.11 -10.66
C THR A 182 -0.04 -11.95 -11.15
N ASN A 183 1.01 -12.09 -10.34
CA ASN A 183 2.17 -12.88 -10.72
C ASN A 183 1.79 -14.36 -10.94
N HIS A 184 2.23 -14.92 -12.06
CA HIS A 184 1.96 -16.30 -12.47
C HIS A 184 0.48 -16.62 -12.81
N LEU A 185 -0.35 -15.59 -13.04
CA LEU A 185 -1.70 -15.71 -13.55
C LEU A 185 -1.73 -15.47 -15.05
N ASP A 186 -2.58 -16.16 -15.77
CA ASP A 186 -2.98 -15.82 -17.13
C ASP A 186 -4.14 -14.81 -17.12
N ASP A 187 -4.53 -14.31 -18.29
CA ASP A 187 -5.54 -13.27 -18.41
C ASP A 187 -6.91 -13.71 -17.85
N GLU A 188 -7.28 -14.99 -18.00
CA GLU A 188 -8.54 -15.53 -17.46
C GLU A 188 -8.52 -15.53 -15.92
N ALA A 189 -7.43 -16.00 -15.32
CA ALA A 189 -7.26 -16.00 -13.87
C ALA A 189 -7.20 -14.56 -13.31
N VAL A 190 -6.55 -13.62 -14.00
CA VAL A 190 -6.56 -12.19 -13.63
C VAL A 190 -7.99 -11.65 -13.62
N ALA A 191 -8.75 -11.86 -14.70
CA ALA A 191 -10.14 -11.41 -14.79
C ALA A 191 -11.03 -12.03 -13.69
N PHE A 192 -10.81 -13.31 -13.36
CA PHE A 192 -11.48 -13.97 -12.26
C PHE A 192 -11.16 -13.30 -10.91
N VAL A 193 -9.87 -13.05 -10.63
CA VAL A 193 -9.44 -12.39 -9.37
C VAL A 193 -10.01 -10.97 -9.28
N GLU A 194 -10.00 -10.20 -10.36
CA GLU A 194 -10.63 -8.88 -10.42
C GLU A 194 -12.11 -8.92 -10.02
N ALA A 195 -12.89 -9.81 -10.64
CA ALA A 195 -14.31 -9.96 -10.34
C ALA A 195 -14.53 -10.37 -8.88
N HIS A 196 -13.72 -11.31 -8.37
CA HIS A 196 -13.79 -11.79 -7.00
C HIS A 196 -13.48 -10.69 -5.97
N LEU A 197 -12.39 -9.92 -6.18
CA LEU A 197 -11.99 -8.84 -5.28
C LEU A 197 -13.01 -7.70 -5.23
N ARG A 198 -13.68 -7.39 -6.36
CA ARG A 198 -14.75 -6.39 -6.40
C ARG A 198 -15.95 -6.79 -5.53
N GLY A 199 -16.22 -8.08 -5.41
CA GLY A 199 -17.35 -8.62 -4.62
C GLY A 199 -17.05 -8.82 -3.14
N LEU A 200 -15.79 -8.62 -2.67
CA LEU A 200 -15.46 -8.83 -1.26
C LEU A 200 -16.01 -7.71 -0.37
N PRO A 201 -16.71 -8.05 0.73
CA PRO A 201 -17.25 -7.07 1.67
C PRO A 201 -16.20 -6.53 2.65
N GLY A 202 -15.07 -7.23 2.80
CA GLY A 202 -13.96 -6.84 3.68
C GLY A 202 -13.08 -5.71 3.13
N VAL A 203 -11.99 -5.46 3.82
CA VAL A 203 -10.94 -4.54 3.37
C VAL A 203 -10.01 -5.28 2.41
N VAL A 204 -9.62 -4.64 1.30
CA VAL A 204 -8.55 -5.14 0.44
C VAL A 204 -7.46 -4.08 0.35
N VAL A 205 -6.21 -4.47 0.61
CA VAL A 205 -5.03 -3.64 0.34
C VAL A 205 -4.10 -4.45 -0.56
N LEU A 206 -3.72 -3.90 -1.69
CA LEU A 206 -2.92 -4.64 -2.65
C LEU A 206 -1.80 -3.78 -3.24
N ALA A 207 -0.66 -4.40 -3.48
CA ALA A 207 0.43 -3.84 -4.27
C ALA A 207 0.51 -4.61 -5.59
N SER A 208 0.57 -3.91 -6.71
CA SER A 208 0.79 -4.52 -8.03
C SER A 208 1.47 -3.55 -8.98
N HIS A 209 2.22 -4.10 -9.94
CA HIS A 209 2.75 -3.37 -11.08
C HIS A 209 1.80 -3.38 -12.28
N ASP A 210 0.77 -4.20 -12.24
CA ASP A 210 -0.26 -4.26 -13.28
C ASP A 210 -1.25 -3.09 -13.12
N ARG A 211 -1.11 -2.12 -14.03
CA ARG A 211 -1.92 -0.89 -14.02
C ARG A 211 -3.39 -1.15 -14.38
N VAL A 212 -3.63 -2.12 -15.27
CA VAL A 212 -5.00 -2.48 -15.71
C VAL A 212 -5.72 -3.13 -14.54
N PHE A 213 -5.06 -4.06 -13.86
CA PHE A 213 -5.59 -4.71 -12.66
C PHE A 213 -5.88 -3.70 -11.53
N LEU A 214 -4.95 -2.77 -11.27
CA LEU A 214 -5.17 -1.71 -10.27
C LEU A 214 -6.37 -0.84 -10.64
N ASP A 215 -6.50 -0.47 -11.91
CA ASP A 215 -7.60 0.37 -12.39
C ASP A 215 -8.95 -0.35 -12.27
N ALA A 216 -8.97 -1.64 -12.56
CA ALA A 216 -10.18 -2.47 -12.50
C ALA A 216 -10.64 -2.74 -11.05
N VAL A 217 -9.72 -2.84 -10.07
CA VAL A 217 -10.04 -3.29 -8.71
C VAL A 217 -10.12 -2.16 -7.71
N CYS A 218 -9.22 -1.17 -7.78
CA CYS A 218 -9.04 -0.19 -6.70
C CYS A 218 -10.16 0.85 -6.64
N THR A 219 -10.50 1.25 -5.42
CA THR A 219 -11.41 2.38 -5.10
C THR A 219 -10.67 3.58 -4.54
N ALA A 220 -9.40 3.42 -4.22
CA ALA A 220 -8.47 4.46 -3.84
C ALA A 220 -7.04 3.96 -4.05
N VAL A 221 -6.12 4.88 -4.27
CA VAL A 221 -4.69 4.61 -4.43
C VAL A 221 -3.93 5.36 -3.34
N VAL A 222 -2.95 4.70 -2.74
CA VAL A 222 -2.01 5.27 -1.78
C VAL A 222 -0.62 5.24 -2.40
N ASP A 223 -0.06 6.42 -2.60
CA ASP A 223 1.28 6.62 -3.17
C ASP A 223 2.31 6.70 -2.04
N LEU A 224 3.23 5.72 -2.03
CA LEU A 224 4.38 5.64 -1.14
C LEU A 224 5.56 6.32 -1.84
N ASP A 225 5.58 7.64 -1.83
CA ASP A 225 6.68 8.43 -2.39
C ASP A 225 7.74 8.68 -1.30
N PRO A 226 8.93 8.07 -1.37
CA PRO A 226 9.95 8.22 -0.33
C PRO A 226 10.52 9.64 -0.23
N SER A 227 10.26 10.50 -1.21
CA SER A 227 10.65 11.93 -1.16
C SER A 227 9.71 12.77 -0.30
N ARG A 228 8.57 12.22 0.11
CA ARG A 228 7.56 12.87 0.95
C ARG A 228 7.45 12.13 2.28
N ALA A 229 7.39 12.87 3.38
CA ALA A 229 7.01 12.25 4.66
C ALA A 229 5.55 11.78 4.60
N GLY A 230 5.30 10.53 5.02
CA GLY A 230 3.97 9.96 5.01
C GLY A 230 3.52 9.43 3.65
N VAL A 231 2.22 9.41 3.40
CA VAL A 231 1.59 8.90 2.16
C VAL A 231 0.61 9.92 1.59
N THR A 232 0.48 9.89 0.27
CA THR A 232 -0.57 10.66 -0.41
C THR A 232 -1.67 9.71 -0.87
N ARG A 233 -2.91 10.01 -0.47
CA ARG A 233 -4.08 9.22 -0.85
C ARG A 233 -4.84 9.91 -1.98
N TYR A 234 -5.15 9.15 -3.02
CA TYR A 234 -5.98 9.56 -4.14
C TYR A 234 -7.26 8.72 -4.14
N GLY A 235 -8.42 9.39 -4.27
CA GLY A 235 -9.69 8.70 -4.46
C GLY A 235 -9.88 8.28 -5.92
N GLY A 236 -10.65 7.20 -6.14
CA GLY A 236 -10.92 6.69 -7.48
C GLY A 236 -10.01 5.55 -7.91
N ALA A 237 -10.01 5.24 -9.21
CA ALA A 237 -9.23 4.19 -9.81
C ALA A 237 -7.76 4.61 -10.04
N TYR A 238 -6.94 3.72 -10.57
CA TYR A 238 -5.54 4.02 -10.86
C TYR A 238 -5.37 5.10 -11.94
N SER A 239 -6.27 5.16 -12.92
CA SER A 239 -6.31 6.22 -13.93
C SER A 239 -6.52 7.61 -13.31
N ASP A 240 -7.40 7.73 -12.31
CA ASP A 240 -7.64 9.00 -11.59
C ASP A 240 -6.37 9.46 -10.85
N TYR A 241 -5.65 8.53 -10.21
CA TYR A 241 -4.35 8.78 -9.61
C TYR A 241 -3.34 9.32 -10.63
N LEU A 242 -3.25 8.69 -11.82
CA LEU A 242 -2.33 9.15 -12.87
C LEU A 242 -2.66 10.56 -13.36
N HIS A 243 -3.94 10.90 -13.51
CA HIS A 243 -4.38 12.25 -13.86
C HIS A 243 -4.00 13.26 -12.78
N ALA A 244 -4.26 12.95 -11.52
CA ALA A 244 -3.89 13.81 -10.39
C ALA A 244 -2.38 14.03 -10.32
N LYS A 245 -1.57 12.97 -10.45
CA LYS A 245 -0.10 13.04 -10.40
C LYS A 245 0.48 13.87 -11.56
N ARG A 246 -0.09 13.74 -12.78
CA ARG A 246 0.30 14.58 -13.91
C ARG A 246 -0.02 16.07 -13.68
N ALA A 247 -1.19 16.36 -13.13
CA ALA A 247 -1.59 17.72 -12.79
C ALA A 247 -0.72 18.34 -11.69
N GLU A 248 -0.33 17.56 -10.68
CA GLU A 248 0.61 17.98 -9.64
C GLU A 248 1.99 18.31 -10.25
N ARG A 249 2.48 17.43 -11.11
CA ARG A 249 3.78 17.64 -11.77
C ARG A 249 3.79 18.89 -12.65
N ALA A 250 2.74 19.10 -13.44
CA ALA A 250 2.62 20.29 -14.28
C ALA A 250 2.60 21.59 -13.44
N ARG A 251 1.89 21.59 -12.31
CA ARG A 251 1.89 22.72 -11.38
C ARG A 251 3.27 22.99 -10.78
N TRP A 252 3.96 21.93 -10.38
CA TRP A 252 5.31 22.05 -9.84
C TRP A 252 6.30 22.59 -10.89
N GLU A 253 6.26 22.07 -12.13
CA GLU A 253 7.09 22.54 -13.24
C GLU A 253 6.83 24.02 -13.56
N GLN A 254 5.57 24.47 -13.53
CA GLN A 254 5.20 25.86 -13.73
C GLN A 254 5.72 26.76 -12.59
N GLN A 255 5.54 26.33 -11.34
CA GLN A 255 6.04 27.05 -10.17
C GLN A 255 7.56 27.18 -10.21
N TYR A 256 8.26 26.09 -10.50
CA TYR A 256 9.71 26.07 -10.63
C TYR A 256 10.19 27.03 -11.74
N ALA A 257 9.54 27.04 -12.90
CA ALA A 257 9.87 27.97 -13.99
C ALA A 257 9.67 29.44 -13.57
N THR A 258 8.60 29.72 -12.83
CA THR A 258 8.34 31.08 -12.29
C THR A 258 9.42 31.50 -11.30
N GLU A 259 9.76 30.63 -10.33
CA GLU A 259 10.81 30.89 -9.33
C GLU A 259 12.19 31.11 -9.99
N GLN A 260 12.53 30.32 -11.01
CA GLN A 260 13.76 30.51 -11.78
C GLN A 260 13.77 31.85 -12.53
N GLY A 261 12.63 32.25 -13.12
CA GLY A 261 12.48 33.54 -13.76
C GLY A 261 12.70 34.71 -12.79
N GLU A 262 12.11 34.63 -11.60
CA GLU A 262 12.28 35.65 -10.54
C GLU A 262 13.74 35.68 -10.05
N LEU A 263 14.40 34.54 -9.86
CA LEU A 263 15.82 34.48 -9.49
C LEU A 263 16.72 35.17 -10.53
N VAL A 264 16.46 34.92 -11.82
CA VAL A 264 17.20 35.61 -12.92
C VAL A 264 16.97 37.12 -12.91
N ALA A 265 15.72 37.55 -12.73
CA ALA A 265 15.38 38.98 -12.65
C ALA A 265 16.05 39.65 -11.44
N LEU A 266 16.02 39.02 -10.26
CA LEU A 266 16.70 39.54 -9.07
C LEU A 266 18.22 39.61 -9.24
N ARG A 267 18.85 38.60 -9.82
CA ARG A 267 20.29 38.64 -10.13
C ARG A 267 20.64 39.76 -11.09
N HIS A 268 19.83 40.00 -12.11
CA HIS A 268 20.00 41.12 -13.04
C HIS A 268 19.86 42.45 -12.33
N ALA A 269 18.83 42.62 -11.50
CA ALA A 269 18.61 43.86 -10.73
C ALA A 269 19.79 44.18 -9.80
N VAL A 270 20.31 43.15 -9.07
CA VAL A 270 21.50 43.30 -8.21
C VAL A 270 22.72 43.71 -9.03
N ALA A 271 22.96 43.11 -10.20
CA ALA A 271 24.07 43.43 -11.07
C ALA A 271 23.99 44.85 -11.62
N VAL A 272 22.78 45.34 -11.97
CA VAL A 272 22.55 46.71 -12.40
C VAL A 272 22.80 47.72 -11.26
N THR A 273 22.21 47.44 -10.08
CA THR A 273 22.37 48.30 -8.91
C THR A 273 23.83 48.39 -8.45
N SER A 274 24.58 47.28 -8.46
CA SER A 274 26.00 47.29 -8.10
C SER A 274 26.86 48.11 -9.07
N ARG A 275 26.53 48.11 -10.38
CA ARG A 275 27.18 48.96 -11.37
C ARG A 275 26.89 50.45 -11.14
N LEU A 276 25.66 50.82 -10.82
CA LEU A 276 25.28 52.18 -10.51
C LEU A 276 26.04 52.72 -9.28
N VAL A 277 26.08 51.91 -8.19
CA VAL A 277 26.82 52.28 -6.96
C VAL A 277 28.32 52.40 -7.20
N SER A 278 28.92 51.61 -8.11
CA SER A 278 30.35 51.71 -8.43
C SER A 278 30.67 52.95 -9.28
N HIS A 279 29.72 53.51 -10.04
CA HIS A 279 29.92 54.76 -10.82
C HIS A 279 29.68 56.04 -10.00
N GLU A 280 28.97 55.97 -8.87
CA GLU A 280 28.76 57.14 -7.99
C GLU A 280 29.89 57.38 -6.98
N ARG A 281 30.87 56.50 -6.85
CA ARG A 281 32.11 56.79 -6.12
C ARG A 281 32.98 57.70 -6.96
N ALA A 282 32.77 59.02 -6.82
CA ALA A 282 33.77 59.98 -7.26
C ALA A 282 35.17 59.62 -6.68
N PRO A 283 36.26 59.75 -7.46
CA PRO A 283 37.59 59.57 -6.93
C PRO A 283 37.77 60.49 -5.72
N ARG A 284 38.09 59.91 -4.56
CA ARG A 284 38.49 60.69 -3.37
C ARG A 284 39.75 61.46 -3.78
N ASP A 285 39.58 62.75 -3.98
CA ASP A 285 40.65 63.75 -4.29
C ASP A 285 41.43 64.04 -2.99
N ASN A 286 42.10 62.99 -2.45
CA ASN A 286 42.90 63.14 -1.23
C ASN A 286 44.38 62.82 -1.43
N ASP A 287 44.82 62.49 -2.65
CA ASP A 287 46.25 62.22 -2.92
C ASP A 287 47.03 63.43 -3.47
N LYS A 288 46.36 64.56 -3.80
CA LYS A 288 47.04 65.75 -4.26
C LYS A 288 47.50 66.70 -3.17
N MET A 289 46.93 66.63 -1.94
CA MET A 289 47.38 67.49 -0.84
C MET A 289 48.58 66.99 -0.04
N ALA A 290 48.96 65.75 -0.20
CA ALA A 290 50.14 65.23 0.51
C ALA A 290 51.46 65.50 -0.19
N TYR A 291 51.46 65.82 -1.49
CA TYR A 291 52.70 66.07 -2.23
C TYR A 291 53.20 67.52 -2.12
N ASP A 292 52.34 68.51 -1.87
CA ASP A 292 52.74 69.91 -1.75
C ASP A 292 53.18 70.29 -0.32
N PHE A 293 52.97 69.45 0.72
CA PHE A 293 53.32 69.81 2.09
C PHE A 293 54.69 69.33 2.52
N PHE A 294 55.33 68.44 1.75
CA PHE A 294 56.69 67.89 2.07
C PHE A 294 57.78 68.34 1.10
N GLY A 295 57.49 69.14 0.07
CA GLY A 295 58.44 69.57 -0.93
C GLY A 295 59.17 70.92 -0.59
N GLY A 296 58.90 71.50 0.56
CA GLY A 296 59.38 72.88 0.86
C GLY A 296 60.39 73.12 1.96
N ARG A 297 61.14 72.06 2.38
CA ARG A 297 62.22 72.29 3.39
C ARG A 297 63.43 71.40 3.18
N VAL A 298 64.22 71.65 2.13
CA VAL A 298 65.66 71.40 2.13
C VAL A 298 66.32 72.44 1.24
N GLN A 299 66.68 73.61 1.82
CA GLN A 299 67.79 74.47 1.46
C GLN A 299 68.03 75.48 2.59
N ARG A 300 68.87 75.16 3.52
CA ARG A 300 70.04 75.89 4.07
C ARG A 300 70.63 75.08 5.29
#